data_63c19a618ee94108b15c8b058aed7b92
#
_entry.id   63c19a618ee94108b15c8b058aed7b92
#
_cell.length_a   1.000
_cell.length_b   1.000
_cell.length_c   1.000
_cell.angle_alpha   90.00
_cell.angle_beta   90.00
_cell.angle_gamma   90.00
#
_symmetry.space_group_name_H-M   'P 1'
#
loop_
_entity.id
_entity.type
_entity.pdbx_description
1 polymer ?
#
loop_
_entity_poly.entity_id
_entity_poly.type
_entity_poly.pdbx_seq_one_letter_code
_entity_poly.pdbx_strand_id
1 'polypeptide(L)'
;MSILKLKPSCKDYLWGGHRLAEEYGVKYDGKVLAEAWELSCHPDGPSYIANGMYAGKTLQEYIDIKGKEVLGLNCRRFRDFPILTKFIDAKQSFSVQVHPSNRYALKNEDQYGKTEMWYVMDADPGAYLYYGFKTEISKEEFAKRIEEDTLLEVLNAVLVQKGDVLFIESGTIHAIGAGILIAEIQQNSNVTYRVYDYGRVGKDAKKRDLHIEKALAVTNRVPIIKDKSSYSHVADCAALGNDAGMIGAASLL
;
A
#
# COMPACT_ATOMS: atom_id res chain seq x y z
N MET A 1 17.95 -16.39 -19.54
CA MET A 1 17.58 -15.97 -18.17
C MET A 1 16.47 -16.89 -17.70
N SER A 2 16.59 -17.47 -16.52
CA SER A 2 15.49 -18.25 -15.93
C SER A 2 14.58 -17.30 -15.14
N ILE A 3 13.27 -17.51 -15.24
CA ILE A 3 12.28 -16.75 -14.45
C ILE A 3 12.43 -17.13 -12.97
N LEU A 4 12.58 -16.13 -12.11
CA LEU A 4 12.54 -16.33 -10.66
C LEU A 4 11.07 -16.40 -10.20
N LYS A 5 10.72 -17.47 -9.49
CA LYS A 5 9.46 -17.56 -8.76
C LYS A 5 9.72 -17.06 -7.35
N LEU A 6 8.82 -16.22 -6.82
CA LEU A 6 8.92 -15.68 -5.47
C LEU A 6 7.90 -16.36 -4.55
N LYS A 7 8.27 -16.45 -3.28
CA LYS A 7 7.39 -16.79 -2.17
C LYS A 7 7.21 -15.53 -1.33
N PRO A 8 5.98 -15.08 -1.06
CA PRO A 8 5.73 -13.86 -0.33
C PRO A 8 6.11 -13.95 1.15
N SER A 9 6.35 -12.79 1.76
CA SER A 9 6.24 -12.63 3.20
C SER A 9 4.79 -12.35 3.57
N CYS A 10 4.23 -13.17 4.47
CA CYS A 10 2.84 -13.10 4.89
C CYS A 10 2.70 -12.34 6.21
N LYS A 11 1.60 -11.58 6.37
CA LYS A 11 1.26 -10.80 7.57
C LYS A 11 -0.13 -11.16 8.07
N ASP A 12 -0.27 -11.36 9.38
CA ASP A 12 -1.50 -11.80 10.06
C ASP A 12 -2.19 -10.67 10.86
N TYR A 13 -2.29 -9.49 10.27
CA TYR A 13 -2.92 -8.35 10.93
C TYR A 13 -4.38 -8.62 11.27
N LEU A 14 -4.87 -8.00 12.37
CA LEU A 14 -6.20 -8.24 12.94
C LEU A 14 -7.38 -7.99 11.98
N TRP A 15 -7.21 -7.12 11.00
CA TRP A 15 -8.21 -6.75 10.02
C TRP A 15 -8.28 -7.69 8.81
N GLY A 16 -7.33 -8.63 8.71
CA GLY A 16 -7.20 -9.52 7.56
C GLY A 16 -8.27 -10.61 7.50
N GLY A 17 -8.42 -11.16 6.30
CA GLY A 17 -9.25 -12.33 6.01
C GLY A 17 -8.42 -13.60 5.78
N HIS A 18 -8.90 -14.43 4.86
CA HIS A 18 -8.24 -15.66 4.46
C HIS A 18 -8.35 -15.93 2.94
N ARG A 19 -8.96 -14.99 2.20
CA ARG A 19 -9.23 -15.11 0.77
C ARG A 19 -7.96 -15.27 -0.07
N LEU A 20 -6.85 -14.63 0.33
CA LEU A 20 -5.57 -14.78 -0.37
C LEU A 20 -5.08 -16.23 -0.38
N ALA A 21 -5.31 -17.00 0.68
CA ALA A 21 -4.97 -18.42 0.73
C ALA A 21 -6.00 -19.28 -0.01
N GLU A 22 -7.30 -19.04 0.21
CA GLU A 22 -8.40 -19.85 -0.29
C GLU A 22 -8.65 -19.66 -1.79
N GLU A 23 -8.62 -18.43 -2.28
CA GLU A 23 -9.00 -18.08 -3.66
C GLU A 23 -7.80 -17.83 -4.57
N TYR A 24 -6.67 -17.36 -4.02
CA TYR A 24 -5.48 -16.97 -4.79
C TYR A 24 -4.27 -17.89 -4.58
N GLY A 25 -4.43 -18.92 -3.76
CA GLY A 25 -3.43 -20.00 -3.60
C GLY A 25 -2.15 -19.57 -2.89
N VAL A 26 -2.17 -18.45 -2.13
CA VAL A 26 -1.04 -18.05 -1.29
C VAL A 26 -0.87 -19.07 -0.18
N LYS A 27 0.29 -19.74 -0.14
CA LYS A 27 0.57 -20.77 0.86
C LYS A 27 0.83 -20.13 2.22
N TYR A 28 -0.09 -20.36 3.14
CA TYR A 28 -0.03 -19.85 4.50
C TYR A 28 -0.77 -20.76 5.47
N ASP A 29 -0.14 -21.14 6.57
CA ASP A 29 -0.70 -22.08 7.54
C ASP A 29 -1.43 -21.39 8.72
N GLY A 30 -1.44 -20.05 8.76
CA GLY A 30 -2.12 -19.28 9.80
C GLY A 30 -3.61 -19.11 9.55
N LYS A 31 -4.33 -18.63 10.57
CA LYS A 31 -5.79 -18.41 10.51
C LYS A 31 -6.20 -17.09 9.82
N VAL A 32 -5.31 -16.12 9.77
CA VAL A 32 -5.54 -14.80 9.18
C VAL A 32 -4.38 -14.49 8.27
N LEU A 33 -4.67 -14.16 7.02
CA LEU A 33 -3.69 -13.69 6.04
C LEU A 33 -4.15 -12.33 5.51
N ALA A 34 -3.66 -11.29 6.17
CA ALA A 34 -4.03 -9.91 5.85
C ALA A 34 -3.28 -9.37 4.62
N GLU A 35 -1.97 -9.62 4.55
CA GLU A 35 -1.12 -9.18 3.43
C GLU A 35 -0.16 -10.30 3.01
N ALA A 36 0.04 -10.42 1.70
CA ALA A 36 1.11 -11.19 1.08
C ALA A 36 2.02 -10.23 0.31
N TRP A 37 3.26 -10.05 0.74
CA TRP A 37 4.25 -9.18 0.11
C TRP A 37 4.95 -9.96 -1.01
N GLU A 38 4.33 -9.92 -2.19
CA GLU A 38 4.66 -10.77 -3.33
C GLU A 38 6.00 -10.42 -3.97
N LEU A 39 6.30 -9.12 -4.10
CA LEU A 39 7.56 -8.60 -4.63
C LEU A 39 8.13 -7.59 -3.66
N SER A 40 9.11 -7.99 -2.86
CA SER A 40 9.64 -7.15 -1.79
C SER A 40 11.13 -7.40 -1.53
N CYS A 41 11.88 -6.29 -1.50
CA CYS A 41 13.22 -6.22 -0.91
C CYS A 41 13.21 -5.49 0.44
N HIS A 42 12.02 -5.13 0.97
CA HIS A 42 11.92 -4.42 2.24
C HIS A 42 12.32 -5.33 3.41
N PRO A 43 13.15 -4.86 4.38
CA PRO A 43 13.61 -5.68 5.49
C PRO A 43 12.48 -6.21 6.38
N ASP A 44 11.36 -5.48 6.50
CA ASP A 44 10.21 -5.90 7.30
C ASP A 44 9.45 -7.09 6.70
N GLY A 45 9.70 -7.42 5.43
CA GLY A 45 9.01 -8.51 4.75
C GLY A 45 9.61 -8.83 3.39
N PRO A 46 10.82 -9.40 3.32
CA PRO A 46 11.45 -9.74 2.04
C PRO A 46 10.74 -10.92 1.38
N SER A 47 10.61 -10.90 0.05
CA SER A 47 10.19 -12.07 -0.72
C SER A 47 11.36 -13.03 -0.89
N TYR A 48 11.09 -14.33 -0.91
CA TYR A 48 12.07 -15.40 -1.04
C TYR A 48 11.99 -16.05 -2.42
N ILE A 49 13.14 -16.40 -2.98
CA ILE A 49 13.23 -17.16 -4.24
C ILE A 49 12.79 -18.60 -4.00
N ALA A 50 11.82 -19.07 -4.78
CA ALA A 50 11.22 -20.38 -4.64
C ALA A 50 11.81 -21.43 -5.58
N ASN A 51 12.66 -21.05 -6.56
CA ASN A 51 13.18 -21.98 -7.58
C ASN A 51 14.64 -21.71 -7.94
N GLY A 52 15.26 -22.71 -8.60
CA GLY A 52 16.63 -22.61 -9.11
C GLY A 52 17.70 -22.60 -8.03
N MET A 53 18.94 -22.24 -8.44
CA MET A 53 20.12 -22.32 -7.58
C MET A 53 20.13 -21.30 -6.42
N TYR A 54 19.25 -20.31 -6.47
CA TYR A 54 19.10 -19.28 -5.44
C TYR A 54 17.87 -19.50 -4.55
N ALA A 55 17.20 -20.67 -4.67
CA ALA A 55 16.06 -21.00 -3.82
C ALA A 55 16.39 -20.86 -2.34
N GLY A 56 15.49 -20.23 -1.58
CA GLY A 56 15.65 -19.96 -0.16
C GLY A 56 16.34 -18.61 0.18
N LYS A 57 16.97 -17.96 -0.79
CA LYS A 57 17.50 -16.60 -0.60
C LYS A 57 16.40 -15.56 -0.77
N THR A 58 16.55 -14.42 -0.09
CA THR A 58 15.69 -13.26 -0.35
C THR A 58 15.97 -12.68 -1.73
N LEU A 59 15.00 -11.92 -2.27
CA LEU A 59 15.20 -11.19 -3.52
C LEU A 59 16.35 -10.17 -3.39
N GLN A 60 16.51 -9.52 -2.23
CA GLN A 60 17.62 -8.60 -2.00
C GLN A 60 18.98 -9.32 -2.04
N GLU A 61 19.14 -10.46 -1.35
CA GLU A 61 20.37 -11.25 -1.40
C GLU A 61 20.74 -11.69 -2.84
N TYR A 62 19.73 -12.00 -3.65
CA TYR A 62 19.97 -12.33 -5.06
C TYR A 62 20.51 -11.12 -5.84
N ILE A 63 19.92 -9.93 -5.62
CA ILE A 63 20.37 -8.69 -6.24
C ILE A 63 21.81 -8.38 -5.82
N ASP A 64 22.14 -8.56 -4.53
CA ASP A 64 23.48 -8.32 -4.00
C ASP A 64 24.52 -9.27 -4.62
N ILE A 65 24.17 -10.53 -4.84
CA ILE A 65 25.06 -11.54 -5.47
C ILE A 65 25.25 -11.24 -6.96
N LYS A 66 24.18 -10.85 -7.67
CA LYS A 66 24.19 -10.69 -9.12
C LYS A 66 24.57 -9.30 -9.61
N GLY A 67 24.52 -8.31 -8.71
CA GLY A 67 24.63 -6.90 -9.06
C GLY A 67 23.32 -6.30 -9.56
N LYS A 68 23.24 -4.98 -9.50
CA LYS A 68 22.02 -4.21 -9.89
C LYS A 68 21.65 -4.33 -11.36
N GLU A 69 22.54 -4.86 -12.20
CA GLU A 69 22.30 -5.07 -13.63
C GLU A 69 21.09 -6.00 -13.89
N VAL A 70 20.80 -6.89 -12.96
CA VAL A 70 19.64 -7.81 -13.09
C VAL A 70 18.30 -7.10 -13.04
N LEU A 71 18.26 -5.88 -12.50
CA LEU A 71 17.07 -5.04 -12.38
C LEU A 71 16.80 -4.20 -13.65
N GLY A 72 17.73 -4.23 -14.61
CA GLY A 72 17.65 -3.43 -15.84
C GLY A 72 18.07 -1.96 -15.65
N LEU A 73 18.07 -1.22 -16.76
CA LEU A 73 18.65 0.13 -16.81
C LEU A 73 17.88 1.15 -15.95
N ASN A 74 16.57 1.03 -15.89
CA ASN A 74 15.71 1.98 -15.18
C ASN A 74 15.92 1.97 -13.66
N CYS A 75 16.35 0.84 -13.09
CA CYS A 75 16.60 0.72 -11.66
C CYS A 75 17.98 1.23 -11.22
N ARG A 76 18.91 1.51 -12.13
CA ARG A 76 20.28 1.97 -11.79
C ARG A 76 20.33 3.26 -10.96
N ARG A 77 19.34 4.14 -11.16
CA ARG A 77 19.24 5.43 -10.47
C ARG A 77 18.78 5.33 -9.00
N PHE A 78 18.23 4.21 -8.60
CA PHE A 78 17.73 4.04 -7.23
C PHE A 78 18.81 3.42 -6.33
N ARG A 79 18.86 3.88 -5.08
CA ARG A 79 19.74 3.31 -4.05
C ARG A 79 19.37 1.86 -3.81
N ASP A 80 18.09 1.60 -3.59
CA ASP A 80 17.50 0.31 -3.26
C ASP A 80 16.50 -0.12 -4.34
N PHE A 81 16.03 -1.37 -4.30
CA PHE A 81 14.95 -1.82 -5.18
C PHE A 81 13.70 -0.97 -4.94
N PRO A 82 13.14 -0.30 -5.98
CA PRO A 82 12.25 0.83 -5.74
C PRO A 82 10.78 0.47 -5.47
N ILE A 83 10.38 -0.79 -5.68
CA ILE A 83 8.98 -1.22 -5.69
C ILE A 83 8.74 -2.27 -4.60
N LEU A 84 7.54 -2.21 -4.02
CA LEU A 84 6.96 -3.24 -3.17
C LEU A 84 5.55 -3.53 -3.68
N THR A 85 5.27 -4.81 -3.99
CA THR A 85 3.94 -5.26 -4.42
C THR A 85 3.35 -6.18 -3.37
N LYS A 86 2.10 -5.91 -2.98
CA LYS A 86 1.36 -6.70 -2.00
C LYS A 86 -0.01 -7.11 -2.53
N PHE A 87 -0.49 -8.26 -2.09
CA PHE A 87 -1.91 -8.58 -2.08
C PHE A 87 -2.45 -8.36 -0.68
N ILE A 88 -3.62 -7.77 -0.58
CA ILE A 88 -4.22 -7.34 0.69
C ILE A 88 -5.66 -7.81 0.73
N ASP A 89 -6.01 -8.56 1.78
CA ASP A 89 -7.38 -9.01 2.08
C ASP A 89 -7.93 -8.22 3.28
N ALA A 90 -8.71 -7.20 3.00
CA ALA A 90 -9.33 -6.34 4.01
C ALA A 90 -10.69 -6.90 4.45
N LYS A 91 -10.72 -7.94 5.26
CA LYS A 91 -11.97 -8.43 5.87
C LYS A 91 -12.64 -7.38 6.77
N GLN A 92 -11.84 -6.54 7.41
CA GLN A 92 -12.29 -5.36 8.17
C GLN A 92 -11.59 -4.12 7.63
N SER A 93 -12.23 -2.96 7.81
CA SER A 93 -11.65 -1.69 7.36
C SER A 93 -10.25 -1.45 7.94
N PHE A 94 -9.36 -0.93 7.10
CA PHE A 94 -8.04 -0.44 7.53
C PHE A 94 -8.17 0.76 8.45
N SER A 95 -7.09 1.03 9.21
CA SER A 95 -6.92 2.35 9.82
C SER A 95 -6.90 3.44 8.76
N VAL A 96 -7.48 4.60 9.07
CA VAL A 96 -7.28 5.79 8.25
C VAL A 96 -5.84 6.27 8.43
N GLN A 97 -5.17 6.50 7.33
CA GLN A 97 -3.74 6.77 7.29
C GLN A 97 -3.35 7.72 6.16
N VAL A 98 -2.14 8.22 6.23
CA VAL A 98 -1.48 9.01 5.18
C VAL A 98 -0.02 8.62 5.09
N HIS A 99 0.55 8.73 3.89
CA HIS A 99 1.95 8.46 3.64
C HIS A 99 2.71 9.73 3.24
N PRO A 100 3.96 9.91 3.72
CA PRO A 100 4.76 11.07 3.37
C PRO A 100 5.35 10.98 1.95
N SER A 101 5.71 12.13 1.38
CA SER A 101 6.53 12.21 0.18
C SER A 101 7.98 11.78 0.44
N ASN A 102 8.74 11.46 -0.63
CA ASN A 102 10.18 11.20 -0.53
C ASN A 102 10.94 12.30 0.21
N ARG A 103 10.60 13.58 -0.08
CA ARG A 103 11.25 14.74 0.55
C ARG A 103 11.11 14.72 2.07
N TYR A 104 9.95 14.36 2.58
CA TYR A 104 9.69 14.29 4.01
C TYR A 104 10.29 13.02 4.63
N ALA A 105 10.03 11.85 4.03
CA ALA A 105 10.39 10.57 4.59
C ALA A 105 11.91 10.34 4.64
N LEU A 106 12.65 10.68 3.58
CA LEU A 106 14.11 10.59 3.57
C LEU A 106 14.78 11.46 4.65
N LYS A 107 14.15 12.59 5.00
CA LYS A 107 14.68 13.48 6.04
C LYS A 107 14.35 13.02 7.46
N ASN A 108 13.15 12.47 7.67
CA ASN A 108 12.60 12.26 9.02
C ASN A 108 12.53 10.77 9.42
N GLU A 109 12.56 9.84 8.44
CA GLU A 109 12.38 8.42 8.68
C GLU A 109 13.53 7.56 8.11
N ASP A 110 14.48 8.19 7.37
CA ASP A 110 15.52 7.50 6.58
C ASP A 110 14.97 6.41 5.64
N GLN A 111 13.76 6.61 5.15
CA GLN A 111 13.07 5.73 4.21
C GLN A 111 12.52 6.53 3.03
N TYR A 112 12.16 5.84 1.95
CA TYR A 112 11.39 6.46 0.87
C TYR A 112 10.01 6.91 1.35
N GLY A 113 9.43 7.87 0.66
CA GLY A 113 8.00 8.16 0.74
C GLY A 113 7.20 6.97 0.24
N LYS A 114 5.87 7.08 0.31
CA LYS A 114 4.99 6.00 -0.11
C LYS A 114 3.86 6.56 -0.98
N THR A 115 4.12 6.62 -2.27
CA THR A 115 3.08 6.71 -3.30
C THR A 115 2.73 5.30 -3.71
N GLU A 116 1.46 5.02 -3.92
CA GLU A 116 0.95 3.69 -4.20
C GLU A 116 -0.19 3.72 -5.22
N MET A 117 -0.45 2.58 -5.82
CA MET A 117 -1.58 2.34 -6.67
C MET A 117 -2.30 1.08 -6.19
N TRP A 118 -3.63 1.12 -6.19
CA TRP A 118 -4.47 -0.01 -5.86
C TRP A 118 -5.22 -0.49 -7.10
N TYR A 119 -5.14 -1.78 -7.38
CA TYR A 119 -6.04 -2.49 -8.28
C TYR A 119 -7.01 -3.32 -7.44
N VAL A 120 -8.30 -3.08 -7.58
CA VAL A 120 -9.33 -3.84 -6.86
C VAL A 120 -9.48 -5.22 -7.52
N MET A 121 -8.92 -6.24 -6.88
CA MET A 121 -8.99 -7.63 -7.34
C MET A 121 -10.39 -8.21 -7.16
N ASP A 122 -11.04 -7.84 -6.05
CA ASP A 122 -12.44 -8.15 -5.75
C ASP A 122 -12.99 -7.22 -4.66
N ALA A 123 -14.32 -7.07 -4.60
CA ALA A 123 -14.99 -6.26 -3.58
C ALA A 123 -16.40 -6.78 -3.33
N ASP A 124 -16.80 -6.81 -2.06
CA ASP A 124 -18.17 -7.14 -1.67
C ASP A 124 -19.17 -6.08 -2.21
N PRO A 125 -20.42 -6.44 -2.51
CA PRO A 125 -21.42 -5.48 -2.94
C PRO A 125 -21.58 -4.31 -1.95
N GLY A 126 -21.43 -3.08 -2.46
CA GLY A 126 -21.50 -1.86 -1.64
C GLY A 126 -20.23 -1.54 -0.85
N ALA A 127 -19.14 -2.28 -1.04
CA ALA A 127 -17.86 -1.96 -0.44
C ALA A 127 -17.36 -0.60 -0.90
N TYR A 128 -16.74 0.14 -0.01
CA TYR A 128 -16.19 1.46 -0.27
C TYR A 128 -14.83 1.63 0.44
N LEU A 129 -14.07 2.59 -0.04
CA LEU A 129 -12.85 3.03 0.61
C LEU A 129 -12.89 4.54 0.84
N TYR A 130 -12.05 5.02 1.73
CA TYR A 130 -11.86 6.45 1.90
C TYR A 130 -10.71 6.94 1.01
N TYR A 131 -10.95 8.04 0.27
CA TYR A 131 -10.01 8.61 -0.69
C TYR A 131 -10.04 10.13 -0.66
N GLY A 132 -9.18 10.73 0.18
CA GLY A 132 -9.12 12.16 0.41
C GLY A 132 -10.28 12.72 1.22
N PHE A 133 -10.40 14.04 1.23
CA PHE A 133 -11.47 14.79 1.88
C PHE A 133 -12.62 15.10 0.91
N LYS A 134 -13.84 15.23 1.43
CA LYS A 134 -15.02 15.70 0.67
C LYS A 134 -14.89 17.15 0.23
N THR A 135 -14.33 18.00 1.11
CA THR A 135 -14.13 19.43 0.92
C THR A 135 -12.76 19.80 1.47
N GLU A 136 -12.25 20.96 1.07
CA GLU A 136 -11.04 21.52 1.70
C GLU A 136 -11.28 21.79 3.18
N ILE A 137 -10.34 21.39 4.02
CA ILE A 137 -10.38 21.64 5.46
C ILE A 137 -9.07 22.26 5.94
N SER A 138 -9.12 23.05 7.03
CA SER A 138 -7.92 23.60 7.63
C SER A 138 -7.13 22.54 8.41
N LYS A 139 -5.90 22.85 8.77
CA LYS A 139 -5.09 21.97 9.63
C LYS A 139 -5.72 21.82 11.02
N GLU A 140 -6.28 22.91 11.54
CA GLU A 140 -6.96 22.98 12.83
C GLU A 140 -8.23 22.12 12.83
N GLU A 141 -9.04 22.23 11.76
CA GLU A 141 -10.23 21.39 11.60
C GLU A 141 -9.85 19.91 11.49
N PHE A 142 -8.79 19.56 10.73
CA PHE A 142 -8.32 18.18 10.64
C PHE A 142 -7.90 17.63 12.02
N ALA A 143 -7.12 18.40 12.79
CA ALA A 143 -6.72 18.02 14.15
C ALA A 143 -7.93 17.82 15.06
N LYS A 144 -8.88 18.75 15.03
CA LYS A 144 -10.11 18.70 15.81
C LYS A 144 -10.96 17.46 15.48
N ARG A 145 -11.12 17.13 14.18
CA ARG A 145 -11.85 15.93 13.74
C ARG A 145 -11.24 14.62 14.22
N ILE A 146 -9.92 14.57 14.33
CA ILE A 146 -9.22 13.42 14.93
C ILE A 146 -9.50 13.35 16.43
N GLU A 147 -9.38 14.46 17.14
CA GLU A 147 -9.58 14.54 18.60
C GLU A 147 -11.02 14.21 19.01
N GLU A 148 -12.01 14.72 18.26
CA GLU A 148 -13.43 14.50 18.50
C GLU A 148 -13.99 13.18 17.95
N ASP A 149 -13.14 12.33 17.35
CA ASP A 149 -13.55 11.03 16.75
C ASP A 149 -14.58 11.19 15.60
N THR A 150 -14.56 12.33 14.90
CA THR A 150 -15.48 12.69 13.81
C THR A 150 -14.81 12.72 12.41
N LEU A 151 -13.58 12.23 12.31
CA LEU A 151 -12.78 12.30 11.08
C LEU A 151 -13.49 11.70 9.87
N LEU A 152 -14.17 10.56 10.05
CA LEU A 152 -14.83 9.85 8.93
C LEU A 152 -15.94 10.67 8.26
N GLU A 153 -16.54 11.65 8.96
CA GLU A 153 -17.61 12.50 8.41
C GLU A 153 -17.13 13.42 7.30
N VAL A 154 -15.85 13.78 7.32
CA VAL A 154 -15.22 14.70 6.34
C VAL A 154 -14.44 13.99 5.25
N LEU A 155 -14.26 12.67 5.36
CA LEU A 155 -13.57 11.87 4.34
C LEU A 155 -14.50 11.51 3.17
N ASN A 156 -13.94 11.48 1.97
CA ASN A 156 -14.63 11.07 0.76
C ASN A 156 -14.71 9.54 0.68
N ALA A 157 -15.91 8.98 0.82
CA ALA A 157 -16.18 7.55 0.66
C ALA A 157 -16.48 7.25 -0.81
N VAL A 158 -15.68 6.39 -1.44
CA VAL A 158 -15.79 6.01 -2.85
C VAL A 158 -16.18 4.55 -2.93
N LEU A 159 -17.32 4.26 -3.55
CA LEU A 159 -17.74 2.90 -3.86
C LEU A 159 -16.77 2.28 -4.86
N VAL A 160 -16.42 1.03 -4.66
CA VAL A 160 -15.48 0.30 -5.52
C VAL A 160 -16.05 -1.04 -5.96
N GLN A 161 -15.54 -1.50 -7.10
CA GLN A 161 -15.82 -2.80 -7.66
C GLN A 161 -14.56 -3.42 -8.26
N LYS A 162 -14.59 -4.71 -8.51
CA LYS A 162 -13.51 -5.41 -9.21
C LYS A 162 -13.11 -4.69 -10.50
N GLY A 163 -11.81 -4.51 -10.70
CA GLY A 163 -11.22 -3.85 -11.86
C GLY A 163 -10.96 -2.35 -11.67
N ASP A 164 -11.47 -1.74 -10.61
CA ASP A 164 -11.16 -0.34 -10.32
C ASP A 164 -9.69 -0.14 -10.00
N VAL A 165 -9.14 0.99 -10.45
CA VAL A 165 -7.76 1.43 -10.17
C VAL A 165 -7.78 2.77 -9.47
N LEU A 166 -7.02 2.90 -8.38
CA LEU A 166 -6.87 4.14 -7.64
C LEU A 166 -5.39 4.45 -7.47
N PHE A 167 -5.00 5.69 -7.75
CA PHE A 167 -3.64 6.17 -7.55
C PHE A 167 -3.59 7.03 -6.29
N ILE A 168 -2.88 6.56 -5.27
CA ILE A 168 -2.79 7.19 -3.96
C ILE A 168 -1.47 7.97 -3.89
N GLU A 169 -1.52 9.24 -4.27
CA GLU A 169 -0.35 10.12 -4.14
C GLU A 169 0.03 10.29 -2.65
N SER A 170 1.33 10.40 -2.39
CA SER A 170 1.79 10.75 -1.04
C SER A 170 1.11 12.04 -0.55
N GLY A 171 0.70 12.06 0.72
CA GLY A 171 -0.11 13.15 1.30
C GLY A 171 -1.62 12.93 1.18
N THR A 172 -2.09 11.97 0.41
CA THR A 172 -3.50 11.61 0.37
C THR A 172 -3.89 10.81 1.62
N ILE A 173 -4.89 11.32 2.35
CA ILE A 173 -5.52 10.54 3.43
C ILE A 173 -6.42 9.46 2.83
N HIS A 174 -6.32 8.23 3.33
CA HIS A 174 -7.04 7.10 2.75
C HIS A 174 -7.25 5.95 3.74
N ALA A 175 -8.17 5.05 3.42
CA ALA A 175 -8.33 3.76 4.08
C ALA A 175 -9.05 2.77 3.16
N ILE A 176 -8.63 1.51 3.16
CA ILE A 176 -9.36 0.42 2.50
C ILE A 176 -10.54 0.04 3.41
N GLY A 177 -11.74 -0.02 2.85
CA GLY A 177 -12.94 -0.48 3.55
C GLY A 177 -12.97 -2.00 3.71
N ALA A 178 -13.93 -2.48 4.49
CA ALA A 178 -14.14 -3.91 4.68
C ALA A 178 -14.65 -4.58 3.40
N GLY A 179 -14.30 -5.86 3.22
CA GLY A 179 -14.74 -6.68 2.09
C GLY A 179 -14.02 -6.40 0.77
N ILE A 180 -12.86 -5.74 0.80
CA ILE A 180 -12.09 -5.39 -0.39
C ILE A 180 -10.79 -6.18 -0.43
N LEU A 181 -10.50 -6.76 -1.61
CA LEU A 181 -9.25 -7.40 -1.94
C LEU A 181 -8.51 -6.57 -2.98
N ILE A 182 -7.27 -6.18 -2.71
CA ILE A 182 -6.48 -5.35 -3.62
C ILE A 182 -5.10 -5.93 -3.92
N ALA A 183 -4.59 -5.62 -5.11
CA ALA A 183 -3.17 -5.61 -5.40
C ALA A 183 -2.66 -4.18 -5.22
N GLU A 184 -1.74 -3.99 -4.28
CA GLU A 184 -1.09 -2.73 -4.00
C GLU A 184 0.31 -2.73 -4.61
N ILE A 185 0.57 -1.77 -5.47
CA ILE A 185 1.88 -1.50 -6.02
C ILE A 185 2.34 -0.16 -5.47
N GLN A 186 3.45 -0.15 -4.72
CA GLN A 186 3.91 1.02 -3.97
C GLN A 186 5.42 1.23 -4.09
N GLN A 187 5.88 2.39 -3.68
CA GLN A 187 7.31 2.60 -3.41
C GLN A 187 7.77 1.66 -2.29
N ASN A 188 9.04 1.25 -2.33
CA ASN A 188 9.62 0.34 -1.33
C ASN A 188 9.78 1.03 0.03
N SER A 189 8.67 1.20 0.72
CA SER A 189 8.55 1.88 2.02
C SER A 189 7.45 1.25 2.86
N ASN A 190 7.63 1.28 4.18
CA ASN A 190 6.60 0.87 5.14
C ASN A 190 6.16 2.03 6.05
N VAL A 191 6.51 3.28 5.68
CA VAL A 191 6.17 4.46 6.47
C VAL A 191 4.68 4.77 6.38
N THR A 192 3.99 4.70 7.51
CA THR A 192 2.55 4.92 7.62
C THR A 192 2.24 5.80 8.82
N TYR A 193 1.54 6.91 8.59
CA TYR A 193 1.03 7.78 9.66
C TYR A 193 -0.46 7.51 9.86
N ARG A 194 -0.77 6.73 10.88
CA ARG A 194 -2.13 6.37 11.26
C ARG A 194 -2.76 7.51 12.04
N VAL A 195 -4.00 7.87 11.68
CA VAL A 195 -4.76 8.94 12.35
C VAL A 195 -6.05 8.46 12.99
N TYR A 196 -6.58 7.30 12.56
CA TYR A 196 -7.79 6.72 13.14
C TYR A 196 -7.78 5.19 12.99
N ASP A 197 -8.15 4.48 14.02
CA ASP A 197 -8.11 3.00 14.04
C ASP A 197 -9.34 2.35 14.65
N TYR A 198 -10.49 2.99 14.62
CA TYR A 198 -11.77 2.45 15.12
C TYR A 198 -11.72 2.00 16.59
N GLY A 199 -10.80 2.53 17.39
CA GLY A 199 -10.60 2.12 18.77
C GLY A 199 -10.09 0.68 18.96
N ARG A 200 -9.64 0.02 17.89
CA ARG A 200 -9.19 -1.39 17.92
C ARG A 200 -8.04 -1.59 18.90
N VAL A 201 -8.09 -2.77 19.55
CA VAL A 201 -7.08 -3.21 20.50
C VAL A 201 -6.35 -4.41 19.88
N GLY A 202 -5.04 -4.40 19.95
CA GLY A 202 -4.19 -5.47 19.45
C GLY A 202 -4.25 -6.75 20.30
N LYS A 203 -3.56 -7.80 19.88
CA LYS A 203 -3.43 -9.07 20.61
C LYS A 203 -2.81 -8.88 22.01
N ASP A 204 -2.06 -7.80 22.18
CA ASP A 204 -1.41 -7.38 23.43
C ASP A 204 -2.30 -6.52 24.35
N ALA A 205 -3.59 -6.41 24.04
CA ALA A 205 -4.58 -5.56 24.70
C ALA A 205 -4.27 -4.04 24.65
N LYS A 206 -3.42 -3.60 23.70
CA LYS A 206 -3.08 -2.18 23.49
C LYS A 206 -3.67 -1.67 22.20
N LYS A 207 -4.03 -0.37 22.19
CA LYS A 207 -4.36 0.34 20.95
C LYS A 207 -3.07 0.58 20.16
N ARG A 208 -3.18 0.55 18.81
CA ARG A 208 -2.05 0.94 17.95
C ARG A 208 -1.80 2.44 18.07
N ASP A 209 -0.53 2.84 18.01
CA ASP A 209 -0.13 4.24 18.08
C ASP A 209 -0.71 5.04 16.90
N LEU A 210 -1.16 6.24 17.19
CA LEU A 210 -1.53 7.25 16.20
C LEU A 210 -0.36 8.21 16.00
N HIS A 211 -0.17 8.67 14.75
CA HIS A 211 0.96 9.53 14.36
C HIS A 211 0.44 10.93 13.96
N ILE A 212 -0.37 11.54 14.82
CA ILE A 212 -1.19 12.71 14.50
C ILE A 212 -0.34 13.88 14.01
N GLU A 213 0.71 14.26 14.73
CA GLU A 213 1.54 15.41 14.35
C GLU A 213 2.23 15.21 12.99
N LYS A 214 2.77 14.01 12.74
CA LYS A 214 3.39 13.66 11.45
C LYS A 214 2.36 13.69 10.33
N ALA A 215 1.16 13.17 10.58
CA ALA A 215 0.06 13.19 9.61
C ALA A 215 -0.37 14.63 9.30
N LEU A 216 -0.54 15.48 10.31
CA LEU A 216 -0.87 16.91 10.14
C LEU A 216 0.18 17.68 9.33
N ALA A 217 1.43 17.23 9.35
CA ALA A 217 2.53 17.83 8.59
C ALA A 217 2.55 17.46 7.11
N VAL A 218 2.03 16.28 6.74
CA VAL A 218 2.16 15.75 5.37
C VAL A 218 0.85 15.64 4.60
N THR A 219 -0.31 15.71 5.28
CA THR A 219 -1.61 15.50 4.63
C THR A 219 -1.99 16.65 3.72
N ASN A 220 -2.32 16.33 2.48
CA ASN A 220 -3.00 17.24 1.57
C ASN A 220 -4.48 17.33 1.96
N ARG A 221 -4.93 18.56 2.27
CA ARG A 221 -6.28 18.84 2.80
C ARG A 221 -7.26 19.40 1.77
N VAL A 222 -6.87 19.38 0.50
CA VAL A 222 -7.74 19.75 -0.63
C VAL A 222 -8.48 18.52 -1.15
N PRO A 223 -9.72 18.66 -1.62
CA PRO A 223 -10.44 17.55 -2.23
C PRO A 223 -9.70 16.98 -3.43
N ILE A 224 -9.76 15.67 -3.59
CA ILE A 224 -9.26 15.02 -4.81
C ILE A 224 -10.37 15.12 -5.86
N ILE A 225 -10.09 15.89 -6.92
CA ILE A 225 -11.05 16.09 -8.03
C ILE A 225 -11.05 14.89 -8.97
N LYS A 226 -9.96 14.11 -9.00
CA LYS A 226 -9.84 12.92 -9.82
C LYS A 226 -10.60 11.76 -9.19
N ASP A 227 -11.51 11.19 -9.93
CA ASP A 227 -12.17 9.94 -9.56
C ASP A 227 -11.32 8.72 -9.97
N LYS A 228 -11.73 7.54 -9.54
CA LYS A 228 -11.08 6.28 -9.89
C LYS A 228 -11.01 6.02 -11.41
N SER A 229 -11.96 6.57 -12.20
CA SER A 229 -12.01 6.40 -13.65
C SER A 229 -10.92 7.16 -14.37
N SER A 230 -10.31 8.19 -13.74
CA SER A 230 -9.20 8.96 -14.30
C SER A 230 -7.96 8.12 -14.58
N TYR A 231 -7.83 6.94 -13.98
CA TYR A 231 -6.71 6.04 -14.12
C TYR A 231 -7.04 4.72 -14.84
N SER A 232 -8.26 4.57 -15.36
CA SER A 232 -8.70 3.35 -16.04
C SER A 232 -8.01 3.09 -17.39
N HIS A 233 -7.25 4.05 -17.93
CA HIS A 233 -6.53 3.89 -19.18
C HIS A 233 -5.02 3.80 -18.95
N VAL A 234 -4.48 2.60 -19.11
CA VAL A 234 -3.04 2.29 -19.00
C VAL A 234 -2.19 3.16 -19.95
N ALA A 235 -2.77 3.68 -21.04
CA ALA A 235 -2.11 4.57 -21.97
C ALA A 235 -1.71 5.93 -21.39
N ASP A 236 -2.44 6.44 -20.38
CA ASP A 236 -2.13 7.71 -19.72
C ASP A 236 -0.97 7.59 -18.72
N CYS A 237 -0.64 6.37 -18.35
CA CYS A 237 0.42 6.06 -17.40
C CYS A 237 1.82 6.32 -17.92
N ALA A 238 2.02 6.29 -19.23
CA ALA A 238 3.31 6.64 -19.86
C ALA A 238 3.70 8.13 -19.66
N ALA A 239 2.72 8.99 -19.34
CA ALA A 239 2.94 10.39 -19.03
C ALA A 239 3.43 10.63 -17.60
N LEU A 240 3.35 9.65 -16.71
CA LEU A 240 3.66 9.77 -15.28
C LEU A 240 5.16 9.59 -14.95
N GLY A 241 6.04 9.48 -15.93
CA GLY A 241 7.50 9.46 -15.72
C GLY A 241 7.97 8.32 -14.79
N ASN A 242 8.41 8.68 -13.58
CA ASN A 242 8.93 7.71 -12.61
C ASN A 242 7.90 6.70 -12.09
N ASP A 243 6.63 7.00 -12.20
CA ASP A 243 5.54 6.16 -11.72
C ASP A 243 5.10 5.12 -12.77
N ALA A 244 5.55 5.27 -14.03
CA ALA A 244 5.24 4.34 -15.12
C ALA A 244 5.67 2.89 -14.83
N GLY A 245 6.74 2.70 -14.05
CA GLY A 245 7.21 1.38 -13.63
C GLY A 245 6.23 0.67 -12.69
N MET A 246 5.56 1.40 -11.81
CA MET A 246 4.57 0.86 -10.88
C MET A 246 3.29 0.41 -11.61
N ILE A 247 2.90 1.17 -12.62
CA ILE A 247 1.70 0.90 -13.42
C ILE A 247 1.94 -0.22 -14.42
N GLY A 248 3.15 -0.32 -14.99
CA GLY A 248 3.54 -1.43 -15.84
C GLY A 248 3.51 -2.79 -15.13
N ALA A 249 3.81 -2.82 -13.82
CA ALA A 249 3.72 -4.04 -13.02
C ALA A 249 2.27 -4.49 -12.80
N ALA A 250 1.32 -3.55 -12.67
CA ALA A 250 -0.11 -3.84 -12.52
C ALA A 250 -0.77 -4.34 -13.80
N SER A 251 -0.24 -3.99 -14.98
CA SER A 251 -0.76 -4.47 -16.27
C SER A 251 -0.37 -5.91 -16.59
N LEU A 252 0.45 -6.56 -15.75
CA LEU A 252 0.87 -7.97 -15.87
C LEU A 252 0.06 -8.90 -14.97
N LEU A 253 -0.87 -8.39 -14.15
CA LEU A 253 -1.83 -9.14 -13.35
C LEU A 253 -3.18 -9.24 -14.08
#